data_1ea3d0af68a3553d8e5b682543303023
#
_entry.id   1ea3d0af68a3553d8e5b682543303023
#
_cell.length_a   1.000
_cell.length_b   1.000
_cell.length_c   1.000
_cell.angle_alpha   90.00
_cell.angle_beta   90.00
_cell.angle_gamma   90.00
#
_symmetry.space_group_name_H-M   'P 1'
#
loop_
_entity.id
_entity.type
_entity.pdbx_description
1 polymer ?
#
loop_
_entity_poly.entity_id
_entity_poly.type
_entity_poly.pdbx_seq_one_letter_code
_entity_poly.pdbx_strand_id
1 'polypeptide(L)'
;MKKVLMVACGLCAASAWAAWNPGEPVVTYWFGPGCPGKAEKTTPLTDTWAKQLKEGGFNTVWASSPEELDIAAKHGLRAIYSVDPTTEWAKVNLDDPAQKAALEARINRVKNHPALYIYEHYDEASTLLFPDLAHVKEFINTLDPDHACWHNLLPTYANNKQLGVGGEDKLQGVQGDIIRCYWEHVRLFCDIYQPELITYDHYQLKTAGESPNYFLNLGIVRQNAAAWGVPFWNGLQACTWTPGNLASPRSPRIPGIDEMRYLAHTTAAYGAHGLYWYVYCRTGHKGTIAALDGTTGEKYEGLKTIHREFVAFAKALKGLSFRGAFVQGIHAPGTTPYGAQALLKISPETPQTEIEPLQRLSDTTLVTRFEARGKPTHLMVVNCDYVKDRTLRIKAPSAAERFDPLTNTWSPVGKDFDLAFVRGGGILLRLASASGPCRAAQK
;
A
#
# COMPACT_ATOMS: atom_id res chain seq x y z
N MET A 1 29.71 -7.04 -46.45
CA MET A 1 28.92 -8.12 -45.82
C MET A 1 28.84 -7.82 -44.31
N LYS A 2 27.76 -7.18 -43.84
CA LYS A 2 27.56 -6.88 -42.44
C LYS A 2 26.81 -8.07 -41.80
N LYS A 3 27.45 -8.73 -40.81
CA LYS A 3 26.82 -9.76 -40.03
C LYS A 3 25.85 -9.12 -39.03
N VAL A 4 24.58 -9.39 -39.20
CA VAL A 4 23.54 -9.06 -38.24
C VAL A 4 23.60 -10.11 -37.11
N LEU A 5 23.94 -9.66 -35.92
CA LEU A 5 23.91 -10.49 -34.70
C LEU A 5 22.46 -10.55 -34.23
N MET A 6 21.78 -11.68 -34.46
CA MET A 6 20.50 -11.94 -33.80
C MET A 6 20.75 -12.21 -32.31
N VAL A 7 20.29 -11.30 -31.48
CA VAL A 7 20.15 -11.55 -30.02
C VAL A 7 18.92 -12.42 -29.87
N ALA A 8 19.11 -13.69 -29.55
CA ALA A 8 18.04 -14.58 -29.15
C ALA A 8 17.53 -14.10 -27.79
N CYS A 9 16.30 -13.54 -27.75
CA CYS A 9 15.54 -13.41 -26.52
C CYS A 9 15.29 -14.83 -25.99
N GLY A 10 16.05 -15.20 -24.95
CA GLY A 10 15.74 -16.37 -24.15
C GLY A 10 14.37 -16.16 -23.50
N LEU A 11 13.38 -16.95 -23.94
CA LEU A 11 12.17 -17.19 -23.17
C LEU A 11 12.61 -17.80 -21.84
N CYS A 12 12.67 -17.02 -20.78
CA CYS A 12 12.68 -17.55 -19.42
C CYS A 12 11.40 -18.37 -19.28
N ALA A 13 11.55 -19.69 -19.20
CA ALA A 13 10.50 -20.56 -18.71
C ALA A 13 10.18 -20.09 -17.28
N ALA A 14 9.12 -19.30 -17.13
CA ALA A 14 8.54 -19.05 -15.83
C ALA A 14 8.17 -20.44 -15.28
N SER A 15 8.87 -20.88 -14.25
CA SER A 15 8.45 -22.00 -13.43
C SER A 15 7.03 -21.67 -12.98
N ALA A 16 6.04 -22.47 -13.43
CA ALA A 16 4.66 -22.32 -13.05
C ALA A 16 4.49 -22.78 -11.59
N TRP A 17 5.02 -21.98 -10.67
CA TRP A 17 4.58 -22.05 -9.27
C TRP A 17 3.13 -21.55 -9.27
N ALA A 18 2.25 -22.23 -8.55
CA ALA A 18 0.89 -21.75 -8.34
C ALA A 18 1.00 -20.33 -7.80
N ALA A 19 0.58 -19.33 -8.59
CA ALA A 19 0.72 -17.94 -8.18
C ALA A 19 -0.06 -17.74 -6.87
N TRP A 20 0.61 -17.30 -5.82
CA TRP A 20 -0.04 -16.96 -4.56
C TRP A 20 -1.28 -16.08 -4.81
N ASN A 21 -2.40 -16.47 -4.23
CA ASN A 21 -3.64 -15.73 -4.37
C ASN A 21 -3.79 -14.75 -3.19
N PRO A 22 -3.69 -13.44 -3.43
CA PRO A 22 -3.85 -12.44 -2.37
C PRO A 22 -5.26 -12.40 -1.77
N GLY A 23 -6.26 -13.00 -2.42
CA GLY A 23 -7.64 -13.08 -1.93
C GLY A 23 -8.31 -11.72 -1.77
N GLU A 24 -8.85 -11.46 -0.59
CA GLU A 24 -9.50 -10.21 -0.21
C GLU A 24 -8.49 -9.09 0.04
N PRO A 25 -8.83 -7.81 -0.22
CA PRO A 25 -7.99 -6.68 0.12
C PRO A 25 -7.55 -6.69 1.58
N VAL A 26 -6.33 -6.24 1.84
CA VAL A 26 -5.68 -6.34 3.15
C VAL A 26 -5.76 -5.03 3.91
N VAL A 27 -6.14 -5.12 5.18
CA VAL A 27 -5.97 -4.08 6.18
C VAL A 27 -5.24 -4.69 7.37
N THR A 28 -4.02 -4.19 7.61
CA THR A 28 -3.16 -4.67 8.67
C THR A 28 -2.39 -3.52 9.32
N TYR A 29 -1.40 -3.83 10.13
CA TYR A 29 -0.56 -2.86 10.84
C TYR A 29 0.88 -3.36 10.89
N TRP A 30 1.80 -2.44 11.17
CA TRP A 30 3.17 -2.75 11.57
C TRP A 30 3.30 -2.37 13.06
N PHE A 31 3.94 -3.19 13.84
CA PHE A 31 4.02 -3.12 15.30
C PHE A 31 2.67 -3.01 16.03
N GLY A 32 2.45 -4.01 16.85
CA GLY A 32 1.24 -4.21 17.64
C GLY A 32 1.17 -5.67 18.10
N PRO A 33 -0.02 -6.16 18.51
CA PRO A 33 -0.18 -7.53 18.96
C PRO A 33 0.29 -8.56 17.94
N GLY A 34 1.08 -9.54 18.37
CA GLY A 34 1.64 -10.61 17.54
C GLY A 34 2.83 -10.20 16.67
N CYS A 35 3.09 -8.89 16.48
CA CYS A 35 4.22 -8.44 15.68
C CYS A 35 5.50 -8.47 16.52
N PRO A 36 6.52 -9.23 16.12
CA PRO A 36 7.77 -9.30 16.87
C PRO A 36 8.57 -8.00 16.72
N GLY A 37 9.16 -7.55 17.81
CA GLY A 37 10.11 -6.43 17.81
C GLY A 37 11.51 -6.91 18.16
N LYS A 38 12.53 -6.41 17.47
CA LYS A 38 13.92 -6.81 17.71
C LYS A 38 14.48 -6.37 19.10
N ALA A 39 13.87 -5.36 19.75
CA ALA A 39 14.42 -4.74 20.94
C ALA A 39 13.40 -4.48 22.05
N GLU A 40 12.14 -4.81 21.87
CA GLU A 40 11.06 -4.47 22.81
C GLU A 40 10.27 -5.71 23.19
N LYS A 41 9.64 -5.66 24.35
CA LYS A 41 8.66 -6.68 24.72
C LYS A 41 7.58 -6.73 23.65
N THR A 42 7.51 -7.83 22.93
CA THR A 42 6.42 -8.09 21.99
C THR A 42 5.11 -8.14 22.78
N THR A 43 4.08 -7.47 22.26
CA THR A 43 2.72 -7.67 22.75
C THR A 43 2.18 -8.91 22.07
N PRO A 44 1.94 -10.03 22.79
CA PRO A 44 1.43 -11.24 22.15
C PRO A 44 0.01 -11.01 21.62
N LEU A 45 -0.34 -11.74 20.56
CA LEU A 45 -1.71 -11.76 20.08
C LEU A 45 -2.56 -12.59 21.08
N THR A 46 -3.56 -11.96 21.67
CA THR A 46 -4.53 -12.61 22.58
C THR A 46 -5.92 -12.55 21.99
N ASP A 47 -6.87 -13.31 22.53
CA ASP A 47 -8.29 -13.25 22.14
C ASP A 47 -8.85 -11.82 22.25
N THR A 48 -8.48 -11.08 23.28
CA THR A 48 -8.92 -9.69 23.46
C THR A 48 -8.40 -8.79 22.34
N TRP A 49 -7.12 -8.90 22.00
CA TRP A 49 -6.53 -8.13 20.91
C TRP A 49 -7.10 -8.53 19.54
N ALA A 50 -7.25 -9.84 19.28
CA ALA A 50 -7.81 -10.32 18.02
C ALA A 50 -9.25 -9.83 17.82
N LYS A 51 -10.08 -9.86 18.87
CA LYS A 51 -11.44 -9.30 18.85
C LYS A 51 -11.41 -7.81 18.54
N GLN A 52 -10.60 -7.03 19.26
CA GLN A 52 -10.47 -5.58 19.05
C GLN A 52 -10.01 -5.25 17.61
N LEU A 53 -8.99 -5.95 17.10
CA LEU A 53 -8.50 -5.77 15.74
C LEU A 53 -9.60 -6.07 14.72
N LYS A 54 -10.34 -7.17 14.89
CA LYS A 54 -11.48 -7.51 14.02
C LYS A 54 -12.56 -6.44 14.02
N GLU A 55 -12.96 -5.96 15.21
CA GLU A 55 -13.94 -4.89 15.38
C GLU A 55 -13.46 -3.56 14.79
N GLY A 56 -12.15 -3.30 14.82
CA GLY A 56 -11.48 -2.17 14.17
C GLY A 56 -11.42 -2.26 12.65
N GLY A 57 -11.90 -3.36 12.05
CA GLY A 57 -11.89 -3.57 10.60
C GLY A 57 -10.55 -4.09 10.06
N PHE A 58 -9.61 -4.49 10.91
CA PHE A 58 -8.42 -5.23 10.49
C PHE A 58 -8.82 -6.66 10.12
N ASN A 59 -8.30 -7.17 9.01
CA ASN A 59 -8.58 -8.52 8.55
C ASN A 59 -7.33 -9.40 8.45
N THR A 60 -6.18 -8.82 8.71
CA THR A 60 -4.88 -9.51 8.75
C THR A 60 -4.12 -8.98 9.96
N VAL A 61 -3.59 -9.90 10.77
CA VAL A 61 -2.87 -9.62 12.02
C VAL A 61 -1.46 -10.21 11.94
N TRP A 62 -0.65 -9.99 12.95
CA TRP A 62 0.64 -10.65 13.10
C TRP A 62 0.52 -11.85 14.03
N ALA A 63 1.36 -12.85 13.80
CA ALA A 63 1.55 -13.99 14.66
C ALA A 63 3.01 -14.43 14.64
N SER A 64 3.54 -14.86 15.80
CA SER A 64 4.91 -15.36 15.98
C SER A 64 4.94 -16.77 16.58
N SER A 65 3.80 -17.38 16.81
CA SER A 65 3.66 -18.76 17.28
C SER A 65 2.44 -19.44 16.68
N PRO A 66 2.37 -20.78 16.65
CA PRO A 66 1.17 -21.51 16.25
C PRO A 66 -0.06 -21.19 17.10
N GLU A 67 0.13 -20.95 18.40
CA GLU A 67 -0.96 -20.60 19.32
C GLU A 67 -1.58 -19.24 18.94
N GLU A 68 -0.76 -18.28 18.46
CA GLU A 68 -1.25 -17.01 17.95
C GLU A 68 -1.96 -17.17 16.57
N LEU A 69 -1.53 -18.12 15.74
CA LEU A 69 -2.27 -18.50 14.54
C LEU A 69 -3.65 -19.11 14.88
N ASP A 70 -3.73 -19.95 15.90
CA ASP A 70 -5.01 -20.50 16.40
C ASP A 70 -5.95 -19.38 16.84
N ILE A 71 -5.44 -18.38 17.56
CA ILE A 71 -6.21 -17.20 17.96
C ILE A 71 -6.69 -16.43 16.73
N ALA A 72 -5.82 -16.18 15.75
CA ALA A 72 -6.20 -15.52 14.51
C ALA A 72 -7.32 -16.28 13.77
N ALA A 73 -7.19 -17.60 13.63
CA ALA A 73 -8.18 -18.47 13.02
C ALA A 73 -9.53 -18.41 13.73
N LYS A 74 -9.54 -18.51 15.06
CA LYS A 74 -10.73 -18.42 15.90
C LYS A 74 -11.54 -17.14 15.65
N HIS A 75 -10.85 -16.02 15.39
CA HIS A 75 -11.49 -14.74 15.09
C HIS A 75 -11.72 -14.50 13.57
N GLY A 76 -11.44 -15.47 12.72
CA GLY A 76 -11.58 -15.34 11.26
C GLY A 76 -10.66 -14.26 10.68
N LEU A 77 -9.44 -14.17 11.21
CA LEU A 77 -8.37 -13.29 10.79
C LEU A 77 -7.30 -14.09 10.05
N ARG A 78 -6.68 -13.48 9.04
CA ARG A 78 -5.45 -13.99 8.41
C ARG A 78 -4.25 -13.51 9.20
N ALA A 79 -3.13 -14.20 9.09
CA ALA A 79 -1.92 -13.83 9.81
C ALA A 79 -0.70 -13.67 8.90
N ILE A 80 0.04 -12.59 9.14
CA ILE A 80 1.44 -12.43 8.74
C ILE A 80 2.24 -13.16 9.80
N TYR A 81 2.94 -14.20 9.41
CA TYR A 81 3.67 -15.04 10.34
C TYR A 81 5.16 -14.69 10.35
N SER A 82 5.67 -14.26 11.50
CA SER A 82 7.12 -14.13 11.69
C SER A 82 7.71 -15.47 12.08
N VAL A 83 8.45 -16.07 11.17
CA VAL A 83 9.04 -17.41 11.36
C VAL A 83 10.01 -17.42 12.54
N ASP A 84 10.80 -16.36 12.68
CA ASP A 84 11.72 -16.17 13.80
C ASP A 84 12.13 -14.69 13.89
N PRO A 85 11.68 -13.99 14.93
CA PRO A 85 11.98 -12.56 15.11
C PRO A 85 13.48 -12.28 15.32
N THR A 86 14.28 -13.31 15.61
CA THR A 86 15.74 -13.19 15.81
C THR A 86 16.53 -13.54 14.56
N THR A 87 15.88 -14.05 13.51
CA THR A 87 16.55 -14.47 12.28
C THR A 87 16.97 -13.25 11.47
N GLU A 88 18.26 -13.15 11.19
CA GLU A 88 18.78 -12.25 10.17
C GLU A 88 18.74 -12.97 8.81
N TRP A 89 17.60 -12.85 8.12
CA TRP A 89 17.30 -13.60 6.88
C TRP A 89 18.40 -13.53 5.81
N ALA A 90 19.02 -12.36 5.63
CA ALA A 90 20.14 -12.21 4.69
C ALA A 90 21.44 -12.93 5.11
N LYS A 91 21.48 -13.49 6.32
CA LYS A 91 22.61 -14.26 6.84
C LYS A 91 22.29 -15.75 7.01
N VAL A 92 21.11 -16.19 6.64
CA VAL A 92 20.77 -17.62 6.67
C VAL A 92 21.62 -18.35 5.63
N ASN A 93 22.45 -19.26 6.11
CA ASN A 93 23.30 -20.10 5.26
C ASN A 93 22.60 -21.45 5.02
N LEU A 94 22.04 -21.63 3.82
CA LEU A 94 21.37 -22.87 3.43
C LEU A 94 22.34 -24.02 3.10
N ASP A 95 23.65 -23.74 2.97
CA ASP A 95 24.68 -24.76 2.87
C ASP A 95 25.04 -25.34 4.24
N ASP A 96 24.67 -24.66 5.34
CA ASP A 96 24.76 -25.20 6.69
C ASP A 96 23.54 -26.12 6.96
N PRO A 97 23.71 -27.44 7.10
CA PRO A 97 22.62 -28.38 7.29
C PRO A 97 21.78 -28.08 8.54
N ALA A 98 22.38 -27.52 9.59
CA ALA A 98 21.67 -27.22 10.83
C ALA A 98 20.74 -26.01 10.66
N GLN A 99 21.20 -24.93 10.00
CA GLN A 99 20.37 -23.76 9.71
C GLN A 99 19.23 -24.13 8.73
N LYS A 100 19.54 -24.88 7.69
CA LYS A 100 18.55 -25.37 6.73
C LYS A 100 17.48 -26.21 7.41
N ALA A 101 17.85 -27.20 8.22
CA ALA A 101 16.93 -28.06 8.94
C ALA A 101 16.06 -27.27 9.95
N ALA A 102 16.65 -26.28 10.62
CA ALA A 102 15.91 -25.42 11.55
C ALA A 102 14.83 -24.57 10.82
N LEU A 103 15.16 -24.01 9.66
CA LEU A 103 14.19 -23.25 8.84
C LEU A 103 13.10 -24.19 8.32
N GLU A 104 13.45 -25.35 7.78
CA GLU A 104 12.53 -26.36 7.30
C GLU A 104 11.52 -26.78 8.40
N ALA A 105 12.02 -27.07 9.61
CA ALA A 105 11.16 -27.45 10.73
C ALA A 105 10.16 -26.34 11.10
N ARG A 106 10.56 -25.07 11.07
CA ARG A 106 9.71 -23.92 11.36
C ARG A 106 8.61 -23.75 10.32
N ILE A 107 8.94 -23.80 9.03
CA ILE A 107 7.95 -23.71 7.93
C ILE A 107 6.98 -24.89 7.99
N ASN A 108 7.47 -26.12 8.10
CA ASN A 108 6.63 -27.31 8.16
C ASN A 108 5.66 -27.33 9.34
N ARG A 109 5.98 -26.63 10.44
CA ARG A 109 5.13 -26.52 11.61
C ARG A 109 3.85 -25.72 11.34
N VAL A 110 3.87 -24.76 10.40
CA VAL A 110 2.78 -23.79 10.24
C VAL A 110 2.19 -23.73 8.83
N LYS A 111 2.85 -24.26 7.80
CA LYS A 111 2.45 -24.10 6.39
C LYS A 111 1.03 -24.55 6.05
N ASN A 112 0.46 -25.47 6.83
CA ASN A 112 -0.91 -25.95 6.64
C ASN A 112 -1.93 -25.25 7.56
N HIS A 113 -1.51 -24.21 8.29
CA HIS A 113 -2.38 -23.55 9.25
C HIS A 113 -3.40 -22.64 8.54
N PRO A 114 -4.72 -22.74 8.82
CA PRO A 114 -5.75 -22.01 8.06
C PRO A 114 -5.69 -20.49 8.19
N ALA A 115 -5.07 -19.96 9.23
CA ALA A 115 -4.87 -18.51 9.38
C ALA A 115 -3.59 -18.02 8.74
N LEU A 116 -2.64 -18.89 8.39
CA LEU A 116 -1.42 -18.45 7.73
C LEU A 116 -1.78 -17.80 6.39
N TYR A 117 -1.25 -16.61 6.16
CA TYR A 117 -1.52 -15.87 4.93
C TYR A 117 -0.23 -15.54 4.16
N ILE A 118 0.80 -15.10 4.87
CA ILE A 118 2.07 -14.70 4.30
C ILE A 118 3.16 -14.78 5.38
N TYR A 119 4.38 -15.09 4.99
CA TYR A 119 5.55 -15.06 5.88
C TYR A 119 6.17 -13.66 5.90
N GLU A 120 6.42 -13.09 7.08
CA GLU A 120 7.31 -11.94 7.20
C GLU A 120 8.74 -12.39 6.87
N HIS A 121 9.40 -11.66 5.98
CA HIS A 121 10.71 -12.02 5.51
C HIS A 121 11.77 -10.95 5.78
N TYR A 122 11.54 -9.69 5.36
CA TYR A 122 12.51 -8.63 5.57
C TYR A 122 11.89 -7.24 5.58
N ASP A 123 12.61 -6.30 6.19
CA ASP A 123 12.25 -4.88 6.27
C ASP A 123 13.40 -4.01 5.76
N GLU A 124 13.12 -3.16 4.76
CA GLU A 124 14.02 -2.13 4.23
C GLU A 124 15.40 -2.64 3.76
N ALA A 125 15.45 -3.74 3.01
CA ALA A 125 16.71 -4.23 2.47
C ALA A 125 17.29 -3.32 1.39
N SER A 126 18.61 -3.17 1.41
CA SER A 126 19.39 -2.69 0.28
C SER A 126 19.35 -3.70 -0.88
N THR A 127 19.47 -3.23 -2.13
CA THR A 127 19.58 -4.12 -3.31
C THR A 127 20.70 -5.14 -3.20
N LEU A 128 21.73 -4.83 -2.43
CA LEU A 128 22.87 -5.74 -2.21
C LEU A 128 22.47 -7.02 -1.47
N LEU A 129 21.36 -7.00 -0.74
CA LEU A 129 20.85 -8.16 0.00
C LEU A 129 19.79 -8.95 -0.80
N PHE A 130 19.32 -8.44 -1.92
CA PHE A 130 18.26 -9.11 -2.69
C PHE A 130 18.63 -10.50 -3.16
N PRO A 131 19.88 -10.79 -3.63
CA PRO A 131 20.24 -12.16 -4.01
C PRO A 131 20.16 -13.16 -2.85
N ASP A 132 20.67 -12.81 -1.68
CA ASP A 132 20.65 -13.69 -0.50
C ASP A 132 19.21 -13.93 -0.01
N LEU A 133 18.42 -12.86 0.04
CA LEU A 133 17.00 -12.94 0.41
C LEU A 133 16.19 -13.75 -0.60
N ALA A 134 16.48 -13.60 -1.90
CA ALA A 134 15.83 -14.40 -2.95
C ALA A 134 16.12 -15.88 -2.78
N HIS A 135 17.38 -16.23 -2.49
CA HIS A 135 17.79 -17.63 -2.27
C HIS A 135 17.04 -18.27 -1.09
N VAL A 136 16.90 -17.54 0.02
CA VAL A 136 16.12 -18.03 1.18
C VAL A 136 14.64 -18.13 0.86
N LYS A 137 14.08 -17.13 0.15
CA LYS A 137 12.66 -17.17 -0.31
C LYS A 137 12.39 -18.37 -1.22
N GLU A 138 13.28 -18.65 -2.19
CA GLU A 138 13.16 -19.82 -3.06
C GLU A 138 13.11 -21.11 -2.26
N PHE A 139 13.95 -21.25 -1.24
CA PHE A 139 13.90 -22.42 -0.36
C PHE A 139 12.58 -22.51 0.40
N ILE A 140 12.07 -21.41 0.96
CA ILE A 140 10.76 -21.38 1.61
C ILE A 140 9.67 -21.83 0.61
N ASN A 141 9.68 -21.31 -0.62
CA ASN A 141 8.71 -21.67 -1.65
C ASN A 141 8.78 -23.15 -2.07
N THR A 142 9.94 -23.83 -1.92
CA THR A 142 10.02 -25.29 -2.13
C THR A 142 9.27 -26.09 -1.06
N LEU A 143 9.14 -25.54 0.14
CA LEU A 143 8.48 -26.15 1.29
C LEU A 143 7.00 -25.79 1.36
N ASP A 144 6.67 -24.58 0.94
CA ASP A 144 5.34 -23.98 0.98
C ASP A 144 5.12 -23.04 -0.21
N PRO A 145 4.64 -23.58 -1.34
CA PRO A 145 4.36 -22.78 -2.53
C PRO A 145 3.06 -21.97 -2.45
N ASP A 146 2.23 -22.19 -1.43
CA ASP A 146 0.91 -21.57 -1.30
C ASP A 146 0.95 -20.23 -0.58
N HIS A 147 2.04 -19.90 0.12
CA HIS A 147 2.19 -18.68 0.89
C HIS A 147 3.38 -17.85 0.42
N ALA A 148 3.15 -16.56 0.21
CA ALA A 148 4.17 -15.61 -0.22
C ALA A 148 5.10 -15.18 0.93
N CYS A 149 6.23 -14.55 0.58
CA CYS A 149 7.13 -13.90 1.51
C CYS A 149 6.94 -12.36 1.45
N TRP A 150 6.65 -11.74 2.57
CA TRP A 150 6.48 -10.29 2.68
C TRP A 150 7.81 -9.58 2.96
N HIS A 151 8.19 -8.74 2.01
CA HIS A 151 9.36 -7.87 2.12
C HIS A 151 8.91 -6.42 1.96
N ASN A 152 9.14 -5.59 2.98
CA ASN A 152 8.85 -4.17 2.91
C ASN A 152 10.03 -3.40 2.29
N LEU A 153 9.75 -2.56 1.30
CA LEU A 153 10.75 -1.75 0.62
C LEU A 153 10.91 -0.38 1.26
N LEU A 154 12.11 0.17 1.11
CA LEU A 154 12.45 1.55 1.44
C LEU A 154 11.59 2.55 0.65
N PRO A 155 11.32 3.75 1.19
CA PRO A 155 10.65 4.84 0.48
C PRO A 155 11.58 5.70 -0.38
N THR A 156 11.00 6.60 -1.19
CA THR A 156 11.72 7.54 -2.06
C THR A 156 12.65 8.52 -1.34
N TYR A 157 12.57 8.65 -0.03
CA TYR A 157 13.48 9.49 0.76
C TYR A 157 14.67 8.73 1.37
N ALA A 158 14.79 7.44 1.07
CA ALA A 158 15.99 6.68 1.41
C ALA A 158 17.19 7.17 0.59
N ASN A 159 18.37 7.15 1.18
CA ASN A 159 19.60 7.55 0.49
C ASN A 159 20.17 6.39 -0.34
N ASN A 160 21.19 6.68 -1.18
CA ASN A 160 21.82 5.67 -2.06
C ASN A 160 22.38 4.47 -1.33
N LYS A 161 22.97 4.69 -0.16
CA LYS A 161 23.53 3.62 0.64
C LYS A 161 22.44 2.70 1.15
N GLN A 162 21.33 3.24 1.59
CA GLN A 162 20.16 2.45 2.01
C GLN A 162 19.58 1.68 0.82
N LEU A 163 19.39 2.34 -0.31
CA LEU A 163 18.86 1.70 -1.52
C LEU A 163 19.84 0.68 -2.14
N GLY A 164 21.15 0.84 -1.92
CA GLY A 164 22.17 -0.01 -2.54
C GLY A 164 22.36 0.25 -4.04
N VAL A 165 21.92 1.39 -4.56
CA VAL A 165 22.06 1.79 -5.96
C VAL A 165 22.76 3.15 -6.08
N GLY A 166 23.67 3.26 -7.05
CA GLY A 166 24.49 4.46 -7.23
C GLY A 166 25.68 4.55 -6.26
N GLY A 167 26.54 5.54 -6.45
CA GLY A 167 27.69 5.77 -5.57
C GLY A 167 27.30 6.42 -4.26
N GLU A 168 28.05 6.19 -3.21
CA GLU A 168 27.79 6.67 -1.85
C GLU A 168 27.58 8.19 -1.73
N ASP A 169 28.17 8.96 -2.67
CA ASP A 169 28.26 10.43 -2.57
C ASP A 169 27.17 11.20 -3.35
N LYS A 170 26.30 10.55 -4.10
CA LYS A 170 25.50 11.24 -5.15
C LYS A 170 24.06 11.56 -4.82
N LEU A 171 23.48 11.14 -3.71
CA LEU A 171 22.04 11.29 -3.50
C LEU A 171 21.61 12.33 -2.48
N GLN A 172 22.49 12.94 -1.77
CA GLN A 172 22.06 14.03 -0.90
C GLN A 172 21.85 15.28 -1.75
N GLY A 173 20.64 15.45 -2.25
CA GLY A 173 20.15 16.72 -2.75
C GLY A 173 19.77 16.86 -4.22
N VAL A 174 19.91 15.83 -5.07
CA VAL A 174 19.50 15.94 -6.47
C VAL A 174 18.23 15.11 -6.70
N GLN A 175 17.09 15.80 -6.77
CA GLN A 175 15.76 15.20 -6.92
C GLN A 175 15.63 14.22 -8.10
N GLY A 176 16.29 14.49 -9.23
CA GLY A 176 16.30 13.61 -10.39
C GLY A 176 17.05 12.29 -10.17
N ASP A 177 18.16 12.31 -9.43
CA ASP A 177 18.96 11.11 -9.16
C ASP A 177 18.26 10.20 -8.13
N ILE A 178 17.57 10.79 -7.14
CA ILE A 178 16.77 10.05 -6.16
C ILE A 178 15.68 9.25 -6.85
N ILE A 179 14.94 9.87 -7.77
CA ILE A 179 13.85 9.24 -8.50
C ILE A 179 14.37 8.05 -9.31
N ARG A 180 15.46 8.24 -10.04
CA ARG A 180 16.08 7.18 -10.86
C ARG A 180 16.58 6.03 -10.00
N CYS A 181 17.27 6.32 -8.88
CA CYS A 181 17.79 5.29 -8.00
C CYS A 181 16.69 4.53 -7.28
N TYR A 182 15.64 5.22 -6.85
CA TYR A 182 14.49 4.56 -6.24
C TYR A 182 13.75 3.67 -7.26
N TRP A 183 13.55 4.15 -8.48
CA TRP A 183 12.95 3.36 -9.55
C TRP A 183 13.77 2.10 -9.83
N GLU A 184 15.10 2.24 -9.90
CA GLU A 184 16.02 1.14 -10.09
C GLU A 184 16.00 0.14 -8.92
N HIS A 185 15.91 0.64 -7.69
CA HIS A 185 15.77 -0.20 -6.49
C HIS A 185 14.53 -1.10 -6.58
N VAL A 186 13.36 -0.53 -6.92
CA VAL A 186 12.11 -1.30 -7.05
C VAL A 186 12.18 -2.27 -8.24
N ARG A 187 12.78 -1.85 -9.36
CA ARG A 187 12.99 -2.71 -10.53
C ARG A 187 13.89 -3.90 -10.20
N LEU A 188 15.03 -3.67 -9.53
CA LEU A 188 15.95 -4.72 -9.12
C LEU A 188 15.31 -5.67 -8.09
N PHE A 189 14.45 -5.16 -7.22
CA PHE A 189 13.65 -6.01 -6.36
C PHE A 189 12.80 -6.99 -7.18
N CYS A 190 12.10 -6.50 -8.18
CA CYS A 190 11.31 -7.35 -9.07
C CYS A 190 12.19 -8.36 -9.83
N ASP A 191 13.30 -7.91 -10.42
CA ASP A 191 14.15 -8.74 -11.27
C ASP A 191 14.92 -9.82 -10.47
N ILE A 192 15.38 -9.50 -9.26
CA ILE A 192 16.24 -10.39 -8.45
C ILE A 192 15.41 -11.18 -7.43
N TYR A 193 14.62 -10.49 -6.61
CA TYR A 193 13.83 -11.12 -5.55
C TYR A 193 12.58 -11.83 -6.08
N GLN A 194 12.03 -11.39 -7.22
CA GLN A 194 10.84 -11.96 -7.87
C GLN A 194 9.65 -12.06 -6.91
N PRO A 195 9.14 -10.93 -6.41
CA PRO A 195 8.12 -10.91 -5.37
C PRO A 195 6.75 -11.38 -5.88
N GLU A 196 5.95 -11.97 -5.00
CA GLU A 196 4.52 -12.20 -5.18
C GLU A 196 3.68 -10.98 -4.78
N LEU A 197 4.30 -10.04 -4.07
CA LEU A 197 3.70 -8.82 -3.52
C LEU A 197 4.78 -7.75 -3.38
N ILE A 198 4.48 -6.51 -3.78
CA ILE A 198 5.33 -5.36 -3.46
C ILE A 198 4.72 -4.57 -2.32
N THR A 199 5.47 -4.35 -1.25
CA THR A 199 5.08 -3.47 -0.16
C THR A 199 6.16 -2.43 0.10
N TYR A 200 5.75 -1.25 0.54
CA TYR A 200 6.64 -0.17 0.92
C TYR A 200 5.92 0.75 1.90
N ASP A 201 6.65 1.63 2.56
CA ASP A 201 6.08 2.68 3.36
C ASP A 201 6.50 4.07 2.87
N HIS A 202 5.64 5.05 3.11
CA HIS A 202 5.97 6.45 2.88
C HIS A 202 5.21 7.34 3.87
N TYR A 203 5.96 8.00 4.76
CA TYR A 203 5.40 8.82 5.83
C TYR A 203 5.54 10.32 5.47
N GLN A 204 4.59 10.83 4.70
CA GLN A 204 4.67 12.20 4.18
C GLN A 204 4.23 13.28 5.17
N LEU A 205 3.47 12.97 6.22
CA LEU A 205 2.91 13.96 7.13
C LEU A 205 3.97 14.45 8.11
N LYS A 206 4.42 15.68 7.92
CA LYS A 206 5.45 16.34 8.73
C LYS A 206 4.84 17.46 9.56
N THR A 207 5.53 17.92 10.61
CA THR A 207 5.05 19.00 11.50
C THR A 207 4.72 20.27 10.74
N ALA A 208 5.48 20.63 9.70
CA ALA A 208 5.22 21.82 8.88
C ALA A 208 4.34 21.58 7.63
N GLY A 209 3.99 20.32 7.32
CA GLY A 209 3.19 20.02 6.12
C GLY A 209 3.36 18.62 5.59
N GLU A 210 3.67 18.47 4.30
CA GLU A 210 3.80 17.16 3.64
C GLU A 210 5.13 17.02 2.91
N SER A 211 5.67 15.78 2.86
CA SER A 211 6.74 15.43 1.95
C SER A 211 6.21 15.38 0.51
N PRO A 212 6.86 16.03 -0.48
CA PRO A 212 6.29 16.21 -1.81
C PRO A 212 6.21 14.91 -2.63
N ASN A 213 7.01 13.89 -2.30
CA ASN A 213 7.20 12.71 -3.15
C ASN A 213 6.22 11.55 -2.88
N TYR A 214 5.15 11.79 -2.14
CA TYR A 214 4.18 10.75 -1.79
C TYR A 214 3.55 10.09 -3.02
N PHE A 215 3.00 10.90 -3.94
CA PHE A 215 2.40 10.36 -5.17
C PHE A 215 3.42 9.78 -6.14
N LEU A 216 4.64 10.30 -6.14
CA LEU A 216 5.74 9.73 -6.90
C LEU A 216 6.06 8.31 -6.43
N ASN A 217 6.17 8.12 -5.11
CA ASN A 217 6.41 6.80 -4.53
C ASN A 217 5.30 5.81 -4.90
N LEU A 218 4.03 6.20 -4.68
CA LEU A 218 2.85 5.42 -5.07
C LEU A 218 2.88 5.06 -6.57
N GLY A 219 3.22 6.01 -7.42
CA GLY A 219 3.29 5.83 -8.87
C GLY A 219 4.37 4.82 -9.29
N ILE A 220 5.58 4.93 -8.73
CA ILE A 220 6.71 4.04 -9.05
C ILE A 220 6.41 2.61 -8.62
N VAL A 221 5.97 2.41 -7.36
CA VAL A 221 5.64 1.08 -6.85
C VAL A 221 4.52 0.45 -7.64
N ARG A 222 3.44 1.19 -7.88
CA ARG A 222 2.32 0.73 -8.67
C ARG A 222 2.71 0.33 -10.10
N GLN A 223 3.58 1.14 -10.76
CA GLN A 223 4.04 0.85 -12.12
C GLN A 223 4.82 -0.46 -12.19
N ASN A 224 5.74 -0.67 -11.25
CA ASN A 224 6.51 -1.92 -11.16
C ASN A 224 5.62 -3.11 -10.81
N ALA A 225 4.71 -2.96 -9.86
CA ALA A 225 3.74 -4.00 -9.51
C ALA A 225 2.88 -4.42 -10.71
N ALA A 226 2.40 -3.44 -11.50
CA ALA A 226 1.64 -3.73 -12.73
C ALA A 226 2.48 -4.40 -13.82
N ALA A 227 3.73 -3.98 -14.01
CA ALA A 227 4.65 -4.58 -14.97
C ALA A 227 5.00 -6.02 -14.60
N TRP A 228 5.12 -6.30 -13.31
CA TRP A 228 5.42 -7.63 -12.77
C TRP A 228 4.17 -8.51 -12.59
N GLY A 229 2.97 -7.93 -12.66
CA GLY A 229 1.69 -8.64 -12.53
C GLY A 229 1.33 -9.03 -11.11
N VAL A 230 1.85 -8.32 -10.10
CA VAL A 230 1.62 -8.59 -8.68
C VAL A 230 0.84 -7.45 -7.99
N PRO A 231 0.15 -7.71 -6.87
CA PRO A 231 -0.46 -6.67 -6.06
C PRO A 231 0.60 -5.82 -5.36
N PHE A 232 0.19 -4.66 -4.83
CA PHE A 232 1.01 -3.88 -3.92
C PHE A 232 0.22 -3.39 -2.69
N TRP A 233 0.93 -3.18 -1.57
CA TRP A 233 0.39 -2.55 -0.38
C TRP A 233 1.20 -1.31 -0.04
N ASN A 234 0.56 -0.37 0.66
CA ASN A 234 1.16 0.88 1.10
C ASN A 234 1.15 0.98 2.62
N GLY A 235 2.32 1.27 3.20
CA GLY A 235 2.49 1.56 4.62
C GLY A 235 2.17 3.01 4.93
N LEU A 236 1.20 3.22 5.81
CA LEU A 236 0.58 4.49 6.10
C LEU A 236 0.92 4.98 7.51
N GLN A 237 1.13 6.28 7.64
CA GLN A 237 1.47 6.93 8.90
C GLN A 237 0.25 6.99 9.83
N ALA A 238 0.38 6.42 11.04
CA ALA A 238 -0.64 6.51 12.08
C ALA A 238 -0.18 7.27 13.32
N CYS A 239 1.12 7.49 13.48
CA CYS A 239 1.71 8.05 14.70
C CYS A 239 2.97 8.90 14.42
N THR A 240 3.61 9.36 15.47
CA THR A 240 5.00 9.84 15.44
C THR A 240 5.90 8.91 16.25
N TRP A 241 7.12 8.69 15.76
CA TRP A 241 8.19 7.95 16.43
C TRP A 241 9.35 8.83 16.89
N THR A 242 9.20 10.16 16.70
CA THR A 242 10.15 11.17 17.19
C THR A 242 9.47 12.15 18.12
N PRO A 243 8.79 11.69 19.22
CA PRO A 243 7.95 12.56 20.05
C PRO A 243 8.75 13.64 20.78
N GLY A 244 10.07 13.47 20.95
CA GLY A 244 10.96 14.46 21.52
C GLY A 244 11.44 15.55 20.54
N ASN A 245 11.16 15.40 19.24
CA ASN A 245 11.66 16.30 18.18
C ASN A 245 10.52 16.93 17.34
N LEU A 246 9.35 17.10 17.91
CA LEU A 246 8.21 17.72 17.18
C LEU A 246 8.42 19.20 16.84
N ALA A 247 9.44 19.84 17.40
CA ALA A 247 9.82 21.20 17.01
C ALA A 247 10.48 21.27 15.62
N SER A 248 11.02 20.17 15.11
CA SER A 248 11.60 20.14 13.77
C SER A 248 10.49 20.10 12.69
N PRO A 249 10.54 20.98 11.67
CA PRO A 249 9.52 21.04 10.62
C PRO A 249 9.41 19.77 9.79
N ARG A 250 10.45 18.93 9.78
CA ARG A 250 10.52 17.69 9.02
C ARG A 250 10.21 16.43 9.84
N SER A 251 9.97 16.58 11.15
CA SER A 251 9.59 15.42 11.97
C SER A 251 8.21 14.90 11.59
N PRO A 252 8.01 13.58 11.63
CA PRO A 252 6.69 12.99 11.43
C PRO A 252 5.74 13.50 12.54
N ARG A 253 4.58 14.01 12.16
CA ARG A 253 3.54 14.45 13.11
C ARG A 253 2.56 13.32 13.41
N ILE A 254 1.72 13.54 14.39
CA ILE A 254 0.61 12.64 14.72
C ILE A 254 -0.55 12.95 13.75
N PRO A 255 -0.95 12.02 12.86
CA PRO A 255 -2.08 12.26 11.98
C PRO A 255 -3.41 12.32 12.73
N GLY A 256 -4.30 13.21 12.31
CA GLY A 256 -5.73 13.13 12.64
C GLY A 256 -6.48 12.13 11.75
N ILE A 257 -7.74 11.87 12.09
CA ILE A 257 -8.54 10.86 11.37
C ILE A 257 -8.80 11.24 9.91
N ASP A 258 -8.98 12.53 9.60
CA ASP A 258 -9.20 13.00 8.23
C ASP A 258 -7.93 12.87 7.37
N GLU A 259 -6.75 13.02 7.97
CA GLU A 259 -5.47 12.73 7.33
C GLU A 259 -5.29 11.23 7.07
N MET A 260 -5.69 10.39 8.01
CA MET A 260 -5.67 8.94 7.81
C MET A 260 -6.65 8.52 6.71
N ARG A 261 -7.81 9.16 6.60
CA ARG A 261 -8.74 8.97 5.48
C ARG A 261 -8.11 9.35 4.14
N TYR A 262 -7.46 10.51 4.07
CA TYR A 262 -6.72 10.97 2.90
C TYR A 262 -5.68 9.93 2.46
N LEU A 263 -4.86 9.40 3.40
CA LEU A 263 -3.86 8.38 3.11
C LEU A 263 -4.49 7.08 2.57
N ALA A 264 -5.55 6.59 3.21
CA ALA A 264 -6.22 5.36 2.79
C ALA A 264 -6.91 5.53 1.43
N HIS A 265 -7.59 6.67 1.19
CA HIS A 265 -8.33 6.88 -0.05
C HIS A 265 -7.42 7.18 -1.25
N THR A 266 -6.30 7.89 -1.06
CA THR A 266 -5.29 8.04 -2.12
C THR A 266 -4.60 6.71 -2.43
N THR A 267 -4.36 5.88 -1.43
CA THR A 267 -3.85 4.51 -1.62
C THR A 267 -4.83 3.66 -2.45
N ALA A 268 -6.13 3.68 -2.13
CA ALA A 268 -7.16 3.02 -2.93
C ALA A 268 -7.23 3.60 -4.35
N ALA A 269 -7.11 4.93 -4.50
CA ALA A 269 -7.13 5.61 -5.80
C ALA A 269 -5.99 5.18 -6.72
N TYR A 270 -4.87 4.72 -6.19
CA TYR A 270 -3.80 4.12 -6.99
C TYR A 270 -3.99 2.62 -7.23
N GLY A 271 -5.07 2.01 -6.73
CA GLY A 271 -5.40 0.60 -6.96
C GLY A 271 -4.59 -0.37 -6.09
N ALA A 272 -4.18 0.05 -4.91
CA ALA A 272 -3.52 -0.82 -3.95
C ALA A 272 -4.46 -1.95 -3.49
N HIS A 273 -3.92 -3.16 -3.34
CA HIS A 273 -4.63 -4.30 -2.81
C HIS A 273 -4.67 -4.33 -1.28
N GLY A 274 -3.76 -3.62 -0.63
CA GLY A 274 -3.70 -3.57 0.82
C GLY A 274 -3.09 -2.28 1.35
N LEU A 275 -3.32 -2.07 2.62
CA LEU A 275 -2.65 -1.05 3.42
C LEU A 275 -2.26 -1.61 4.78
N TYR A 276 -1.23 -1.03 5.38
CA TYR A 276 -0.90 -1.26 6.77
C TYR A 276 -0.57 0.05 7.48
N TRP A 277 -0.86 0.12 8.77
CA TRP A 277 -0.66 1.31 9.58
C TRP A 277 0.60 1.21 10.44
N TYR A 278 1.49 2.19 10.33
CA TYR A 278 2.64 2.36 11.21
C TYR A 278 2.28 3.37 12.30
N VAL A 279 1.97 2.98 13.53
CA VAL A 279 1.87 1.66 14.16
C VAL A 279 0.52 1.48 14.86
N TYR A 280 0.12 0.22 15.17
CA TYR A 280 -1.08 -0.02 15.98
C TYR A 280 -0.86 0.38 17.44
N CYS A 281 0.14 -0.19 18.11
CA CYS A 281 0.64 0.21 19.43
C CYS A 281 2.12 -0.13 19.56
N ARG A 282 2.91 0.76 20.17
CA ARG A 282 4.33 0.55 20.41
C ARG A 282 4.90 1.51 21.45
N THR A 283 5.82 1.04 22.29
CA THR A 283 6.60 1.87 23.22
C THR A 283 7.42 2.91 22.44
N GLY A 284 7.57 4.11 23.01
CA GLY A 284 8.33 5.19 22.39
C GLY A 284 7.62 5.96 21.28
N HIS A 285 6.46 5.50 20.82
CA HIS A 285 5.61 6.16 19.83
C HIS A 285 4.48 6.94 20.49
N LYS A 286 4.02 8.02 19.85
CA LYS A 286 2.86 8.81 20.31
C LYS A 286 1.79 8.91 19.22
N GLY A 287 0.52 8.90 19.66
CA GLY A 287 -0.62 8.98 18.76
C GLY A 287 -0.87 7.69 17.97
N THR A 288 -0.48 6.55 18.52
CA THR A 288 -0.77 5.21 18.02
C THR A 288 -2.28 4.94 17.94
N ILE A 289 -2.69 3.90 17.22
CA ILE A 289 -4.12 3.56 17.02
C ILE A 289 -4.75 3.11 18.34
N ALA A 290 -4.02 2.32 19.10
CA ALA A 290 -4.38 1.92 20.47
C ALA A 290 -3.21 2.14 21.43
N ALA A 291 -3.48 2.28 22.71
CA ALA A 291 -2.46 2.27 23.75
C ALA A 291 -2.00 0.82 24.02
N LEU A 292 -0.86 0.66 24.73
CA LEU A 292 -0.29 -0.66 25.06
C LEU A 292 -1.18 -1.48 26.00
N ASP A 293 -2.06 -0.84 26.75
CA ASP A 293 -3.05 -1.49 27.62
C ASP A 293 -4.35 -1.86 26.89
N GLY A 294 -4.44 -1.59 25.59
CA GLY A 294 -5.62 -1.85 24.78
C GLY A 294 -6.63 -0.71 24.73
N THR A 295 -6.41 0.39 25.44
CA THR A 295 -7.29 1.56 25.37
C THR A 295 -7.30 2.14 23.97
N THR A 296 -8.49 2.36 23.41
CA THR A 296 -8.73 2.96 22.09
C THR A 296 -9.37 4.34 22.21
N GLY A 297 -9.30 5.13 21.13
CA GLY A 297 -9.86 6.47 21.07
C GLY A 297 -10.48 6.78 19.72
N GLU A 298 -10.68 8.07 19.44
CA GLU A 298 -11.31 8.61 18.22
C GLU A 298 -10.69 8.03 16.93
N LYS A 299 -9.37 7.90 16.91
CA LYS A 299 -8.63 7.35 15.75
C LYS A 299 -9.07 5.93 15.42
N TYR A 300 -9.15 5.06 16.42
CA TYR A 300 -9.62 3.68 16.24
C TYR A 300 -11.08 3.64 15.75
N GLU A 301 -11.95 4.46 16.34
CA GLU A 301 -13.36 4.51 15.94
C GLU A 301 -13.53 4.99 14.50
N GLY A 302 -12.79 6.03 14.10
CA GLY A 302 -12.83 6.53 12.72
C GLY A 302 -12.28 5.53 11.71
N LEU A 303 -11.27 4.76 12.07
CA LEU A 303 -10.69 3.75 11.20
C LEU A 303 -11.66 2.62 10.84
N LYS A 304 -12.63 2.28 11.69
CA LYS A 304 -13.66 1.26 11.37
C LYS A 304 -14.40 1.56 10.06
N THR A 305 -14.68 2.82 9.81
CA THR A 305 -15.32 3.26 8.55
C THR A 305 -14.31 3.30 7.41
N ILE A 306 -13.14 3.91 7.61
CA ILE A 306 -12.10 4.05 6.59
C ILE A 306 -11.64 2.69 6.06
N HIS A 307 -11.48 1.68 6.92
CA HIS A 307 -11.11 0.33 6.53
C HIS A 307 -12.17 -0.33 5.65
N ARG A 308 -13.46 -0.20 6.01
CA ARG A 308 -14.56 -0.71 5.16
C ARG A 308 -14.60 -0.03 3.81
N GLU A 309 -14.44 1.29 3.78
CA GLU A 309 -14.38 2.08 2.54
C GLU A 309 -13.21 1.64 1.67
N PHE A 310 -12.00 1.52 2.25
CA PHE A 310 -10.82 1.07 1.52
C PHE A 310 -11.03 -0.32 0.90
N VAL A 311 -11.48 -1.30 1.68
CA VAL A 311 -11.72 -2.66 1.21
C VAL A 311 -12.75 -2.68 0.07
N ALA A 312 -13.84 -1.89 0.19
CA ALA A 312 -14.87 -1.80 -0.84
C ALA A 312 -14.33 -1.17 -2.14
N PHE A 313 -13.56 -0.09 -2.05
CA PHE A 313 -12.91 0.53 -3.21
C PHE A 313 -11.93 -0.44 -3.88
N ALA A 314 -11.05 -1.08 -3.11
CA ALA A 314 -10.08 -2.02 -3.64
C ALA A 314 -10.77 -3.21 -4.36
N LYS A 315 -11.89 -3.71 -3.82
CA LYS A 315 -12.71 -4.74 -4.49
C LYS A 315 -13.33 -4.23 -5.79
N ALA A 316 -13.91 -3.05 -5.77
CA ALA A 316 -14.56 -2.46 -6.94
C ALA A 316 -13.58 -2.14 -8.08
N LEU A 317 -12.31 -1.89 -7.74
CA LEU A 317 -11.23 -1.61 -8.69
C LEU A 317 -10.45 -2.87 -9.14
N LYS A 318 -10.70 -4.03 -8.53
CA LYS A 318 -9.99 -5.28 -8.85
C LYS A 318 -10.17 -5.64 -10.33
N GLY A 319 -9.05 -5.96 -10.99
CA GLY A 319 -9.04 -6.34 -12.41
C GLY A 319 -9.14 -5.17 -13.38
N LEU A 320 -9.22 -3.93 -12.92
CA LEU A 320 -9.17 -2.75 -13.78
C LEU A 320 -7.73 -2.29 -13.99
N SER A 321 -7.47 -1.76 -15.20
CA SER A 321 -6.16 -1.19 -15.54
C SER A 321 -6.12 0.30 -15.19
N PHE A 322 -5.24 0.69 -14.30
CA PHE A 322 -4.99 2.10 -13.98
C PHE A 322 -4.34 2.82 -15.18
N ARG A 323 -4.72 4.06 -15.45
CA ARG A 323 -4.27 4.84 -16.60
C ARG A 323 -3.76 6.24 -16.27
N GLY A 324 -3.67 6.59 -15.03
CA GLY A 324 -3.07 7.85 -14.61
C GLY A 324 -3.73 8.46 -13.40
N ALA A 325 -2.97 9.36 -12.78
CA ALA A 325 -3.37 10.20 -11.67
C ALA A 325 -3.25 11.66 -12.10
N PHE A 326 -4.35 12.36 -12.09
CA PHE A 326 -4.48 13.75 -12.53
C PHE A 326 -4.85 14.61 -11.35
N VAL A 327 -4.29 15.81 -11.22
CA VAL A 327 -4.62 16.73 -10.14
C VAL A 327 -5.08 18.08 -10.67
N GLN A 328 -6.14 18.61 -10.05
CA GLN A 328 -6.56 19.99 -10.14
C GLN A 328 -6.14 20.69 -8.83
N GLY A 329 -5.39 21.77 -8.94
CA GLY A 329 -4.80 22.49 -7.79
C GLY A 329 -3.30 22.26 -7.71
N ILE A 330 -2.78 21.95 -6.54
CA ILE A 330 -1.34 21.79 -6.31
C ILE A 330 -0.83 20.50 -6.94
N HIS A 331 0.07 20.63 -7.90
CA HIS A 331 0.68 19.53 -8.64
C HIS A 331 1.89 19.00 -7.88
N ALA A 332 1.80 17.74 -7.45
CA ALA A 332 2.90 17.02 -6.79
C ALA A 332 3.59 16.05 -7.75
N PRO A 333 4.90 15.76 -7.58
CA PRO A 333 5.61 14.76 -8.36
C PRO A 333 4.87 13.42 -8.41
N GLY A 334 4.85 12.77 -9.58
CA GLY A 334 4.13 11.51 -9.78
C GLY A 334 2.65 11.65 -10.13
N THR A 335 2.16 12.89 -10.27
CA THR A 335 0.83 13.20 -10.79
C THR A 335 0.93 13.95 -12.12
N THR A 336 -0.19 14.10 -12.82
CA THR A 336 -0.29 14.88 -14.04
C THR A 336 -1.23 16.07 -13.81
N PRO A 337 -0.85 17.31 -14.21
CA PRO A 337 -1.75 18.44 -14.15
C PRO A 337 -3.06 18.15 -14.90
N TYR A 338 -4.18 18.57 -14.29
CA TYR A 338 -5.50 18.41 -14.87
C TYR A 338 -5.64 19.30 -16.11
N GLY A 339 -5.89 18.71 -17.29
CA GLY A 339 -5.88 19.45 -18.57
C GLY A 339 -6.71 18.76 -19.64
N ALA A 340 -6.33 18.91 -20.91
CA ALA A 340 -7.07 18.43 -22.08
C ALA A 340 -7.37 16.92 -22.08
N GLN A 341 -6.61 16.13 -21.33
CA GLN A 341 -6.85 14.68 -21.16
C GLN A 341 -7.84 14.34 -20.03
N ALA A 342 -8.32 15.34 -19.30
CA ALA A 342 -9.27 15.14 -18.21
C ALA A 342 -10.63 14.69 -18.75
N LEU A 343 -11.15 13.60 -18.18
CA LEU A 343 -12.47 13.09 -18.56
C LEU A 343 -13.62 13.82 -17.89
N LEU A 344 -13.39 14.42 -16.74
CA LEU A 344 -14.37 15.18 -15.98
C LEU A 344 -14.09 16.69 -16.14
N LYS A 345 -15.13 17.52 -16.22
CA LYS A 345 -15.00 18.94 -15.94
C LYS A 345 -15.39 19.15 -14.48
N ILE A 346 -14.52 19.79 -13.71
CA ILE A 346 -14.68 19.98 -12.27
C ILE A 346 -14.77 21.47 -11.99
N SER A 347 -15.78 21.90 -11.25
CA SER A 347 -15.98 23.29 -10.82
C SER A 347 -16.21 23.35 -9.29
N PRO A 348 -15.72 24.40 -8.58
CA PRO A 348 -14.89 25.47 -9.16
C PRO A 348 -13.54 24.94 -9.64
N GLU A 349 -12.99 25.60 -10.68
CA GLU A 349 -11.63 25.33 -11.12
C GLU A 349 -10.65 25.85 -10.05
N THR A 350 -9.65 25.03 -9.70
CA THR A 350 -8.56 25.43 -8.81
C THR A 350 -7.32 25.69 -9.67
N PRO A 351 -6.66 26.84 -9.53
CA PRO A 351 -5.44 27.15 -10.25
C PRO A 351 -4.39 26.07 -10.07
N GLN A 352 -3.69 25.73 -11.16
CA GLN A 352 -2.58 24.78 -11.14
C GLN A 352 -1.33 25.48 -10.59
N THR A 353 -0.73 24.88 -9.57
CA THR A 353 0.57 25.32 -9.01
C THR A 353 1.44 24.11 -8.72
N GLU A 354 2.75 24.26 -8.77
CA GLU A 354 3.68 23.22 -8.31
C GLU A 354 3.72 23.20 -6.77
N ILE A 355 3.94 22.02 -6.22
CA ILE A 355 4.05 21.83 -4.77
C ILE A 355 5.37 22.41 -4.26
N GLU A 356 5.29 23.24 -3.23
CA GLU A 356 6.45 23.69 -2.49
C GLU A 356 6.86 22.67 -1.40
N PRO A 357 8.13 22.70 -0.95
CA PRO A 357 8.57 21.85 0.15
C PRO A 357 7.71 22.02 1.41
N LEU A 358 7.24 20.91 1.96
CA LEU A 358 6.38 20.87 3.15
C LEU A 358 5.02 21.59 2.96
N GLN A 359 4.57 21.78 1.74
CA GLN A 359 3.26 22.34 1.46
C GLN A 359 2.17 21.27 1.60
N ARG A 360 1.05 21.67 2.23
CA ARG A 360 -0.18 20.86 2.25
C ARG A 360 -0.94 20.99 0.93
N LEU A 361 -1.55 19.91 0.46
CA LEU A 361 -2.37 19.89 -0.75
C LEU A 361 -3.77 20.50 -0.52
N SER A 362 -3.81 21.76 -0.09
CA SER A 362 -5.06 22.49 0.11
C SER A 362 -5.80 22.73 -1.22
N ASP A 363 -7.13 22.65 -1.18
CA ASP A 363 -8.01 22.82 -2.35
C ASP A 363 -7.67 21.93 -3.57
N THR A 364 -6.88 20.86 -3.37
CA THR A 364 -6.44 19.96 -4.43
C THR A 364 -7.38 18.77 -4.58
N THR A 365 -7.70 18.44 -5.83
CA THR A 365 -8.50 17.26 -6.18
C THR A 365 -7.66 16.31 -7.02
N LEU A 366 -7.53 15.06 -6.56
CA LEU A 366 -6.93 13.97 -7.31
C LEU A 366 -8.02 13.23 -8.06
N VAL A 367 -7.81 12.94 -9.33
CA VAL A 367 -8.66 12.07 -10.16
C VAL A 367 -7.80 10.96 -10.74
N THR A 368 -8.07 9.72 -10.39
CA THR A 368 -7.43 8.58 -11.03
C THR A 368 -8.36 7.89 -12.00
N ARG A 369 -7.80 7.40 -13.10
CA ARG A 369 -8.53 6.76 -14.19
C ARG A 369 -8.23 5.28 -14.25
N PHE A 370 -9.29 4.49 -14.37
CA PHE A 370 -9.21 3.05 -14.59
C PHE A 370 -9.97 2.63 -15.84
N GLU A 371 -9.47 1.60 -16.49
CA GLU A 371 -10.02 1.06 -17.73
C GLU A 371 -10.37 -0.42 -17.59
N ALA A 372 -11.47 -0.78 -18.22
CA ALA A 372 -11.79 -2.18 -18.53
C ALA A 372 -11.79 -2.35 -20.05
N ARG A 373 -11.08 -3.38 -20.55
CA ARG A 373 -11.01 -3.68 -21.98
C ARG A 373 -10.62 -2.48 -22.85
N GLY A 374 -9.66 -1.67 -22.38
CA GLY A 374 -9.13 -0.50 -23.09
C GLY A 374 -10.05 0.72 -23.13
N LYS A 375 -11.15 0.73 -22.39
CA LYS A 375 -12.07 1.87 -22.29
C LYS A 375 -12.09 2.44 -20.87
N PRO A 376 -12.05 3.77 -20.69
CA PRO A 376 -12.24 4.40 -19.38
C PRO A 376 -13.60 4.03 -18.82
N THR A 377 -13.62 3.39 -17.67
CA THR A 377 -14.87 2.93 -17.06
C THR A 377 -15.05 3.43 -15.64
N HIS A 378 -13.95 3.63 -14.91
CA HIS A 378 -14.01 4.04 -13.51
C HIS A 378 -13.07 5.21 -13.24
N LEU A 379 -13.53 6.11 -12.38
CA LEU A 379 -12.77 7.29 -11.93
C LEU A 379 -12.87 7.37 -10.41
N MET A 380 -11.74 7.41 -9.72
CA MET A 380 -11.76 7.73 -8.31
C MET A 380 -11.35 9.18 -8.12
N VAL A 381 -12.22 9.96 -7.50
CA VAL A 381 -12.03 11.37 -7.21
C VAL A 381 -11.77 11.51 -5.72
N VAL A 382 -10.66 12.14 -5.34
CA VAL A 382 -10.27 12.31 -3.93
C VAL A 382 -10.09 13.79 -3.62
N ASN A 383 -10.75 14.26 -2.56
CA ASN A 383 -10.45 15.54 -1.94
C ASN A 383 -9.14 15.41 -1.15
N CYS A 384 -8.04 15.93 -1.69
CA CYS A 384 -6.74 15.91 -1.01
C CYS A 384 -6.65 16.92 0.15
N ASP A 385 -7.61 17.83 0.27
CA ASP A 385 -7.70 18.73 1.43
C ASP A 385 -8.34 18.00 2.62
N TYR A 386 -7.53 17.63 3.58
CA TYR A 386 -7.98 16.97 4.80
C TYR A 386 -8.38 17.95 5.93
N VAL A 387 -8.51 19.25 5.60
CA VAL A 387 -8.94 20.28 6.56
C VAL A 387 -10.33 20.83 6.19
N LYS A 388 -10.69 20.80 4.89
CA LYS A 388 -11.95 21.33 4.41
C LYS A 388 -12.79 20.26 3.72
N ASP A 389 -14.07 20.23 4.05
CA ASP A 389 -15.07 19.58 3.23
C ASP A 389 -15.23 20.36 1.92
N ARG A 390 -15.53 19.69 0.82
CA ARG A 390 -15.67 20.34 -0.49
C ARG A 390 -16.88 19.79 -1.22
N THR A 391 -17.58 20.68 -1.92
CA THR A 391 -18.59 20.29 -2.91
C THR A 391 -18.08 20.69 -4.28
N LEU A 392 -18.00 19.72 -5.20
CA LEU A 392 -17.55 19.92 -6.56
C LEU A 392 -18.68 19.61 -7.54
N ARG A 393 -18.92 20.52 -8.49
CA ARG A 393 -19.76 20.28 -9.64
C ARG A 393 -19.00 19.49 -10.68
N ILE A 394 -19.53 18.35 -11.08
CA ILE A 394 -18.89 17.44 -12.03
C ILE A 394 -19.73 17.37 -13.32
N LYS A 395 -19.06 17.57 -14.47
CA LYS A 395 -19.63 17.23 -15.78
C LYS A 395 -18.84 16.06 -16.37
N ALA A 396 -19.51 14.92 -16.50
CA ALA A 396 -18.93 13.70 -17.04
C ALA A 396 -19.24 13.55 -18.55
N PRO A 397 -18.40 12.80 -19.31
CA PRO A 397 -18.61 12.60 -20.75
C PRO A 397 -19.86 11.77 -21.07
N SER A 398 -20.27 10.91 -20.14
CA SER A 398 -21.50 10.09 -20.22
C SER A 398 -22.21 10.08 -18.86
N ALA A 399 -23.41 9.48 -18.80
CA ALA A 399 -24.04 9.23 -17.52
C ALA A 399 -23.10 8.44 -16.60
N ALA A 400 -23.11 8.78 -15.34
CA ALA A 400 -22.27 8.16 -14.32
C ALA A 400 -23.11 7.59 -13.18
N GLU A 401 -22.50 6.63 -12.49
CA GLU A 401 -23.00 6.09 -11.23
C GLU A 401 -21.96 6.34 -10.15
N ARG A 402 -22.41 6.63 -8.95
CA ARG A 402 -21.59 6.76 -7.74
C ARG A 402 -21.63 5.46 -6.96
N PHE A 403 -20.48 5.00 -6.51
CA PHE A 403 -20.36 3.87 -5.61
C PHE A 403 -20.52 4.30 -4.16
N ASP A 404 -21.34 3.57 -3.42
CA ASP A 404 -21.40 3.65 -1.95
C ASP A 404 -20.58 2.50 -1.36
N PRO A 405 -19.42 2.78 -0.76
CA PRO A 405 -18.52 1.74 -0.22
C PRO A 405 -19.07 1.05 1.04
N LEU A 406 -20.03 1.65 1.74
CA LEU A 406 -20.57 1.06 2.97
C LEU A 406 -21.68 0.05 2.68
N THR A 407 -22.42 0.24 1.59
CA THR A 407 -23.49 -0.67 1.14
C THR A 407 -23.08 -1.54 -0.06
N ASN A 408 -21.93 -1.26 -0.67
CA ASN A 408 -21.43 -1.89 -1.91
C ASN A 408 -22.43 -1.73 -3.08
N THR A 409 -23.11 -0.60 -3.18
CA THR A 409 -24.10 -0.33 -4.21
C THR A 409 -23.72 0.82 -5.14
N TRP A 410 -24.22 0.78 -6.38
CA TRP A 410 -24.06 1.84 -7.36
C TRP A 410 -25.38 2.59 -7.54
N SER A 411 -25.32 3.90 -7.52
CA SER A 411 -26.48 4.79 -7.70
C SER A 411 -26.24 5.75 -8.85
N PRO A 412 -27.22 5.94 -9.77
CA PRO A 412 -27.08 6.86 -10.89
C PRO A 412 -27.00 8.31 -10.40
N VAL A 413 -26.05 9.08 -10.98
CA VAL A 413 -25.88 10.52 -10.71
C VAL A 413 -26.03 11.38 -11.98
N GLY A 414 -26.15 10.75 -13.17
CA GLY A 414 -26.31 11.45 -14.44
C GLY A 414 -25.00 11.93 -15.05
N LYS A 415 -25.05 13.01 -15.85
CA LYS A 415 -23.87 13.60 -16.50
C LYS A 415 -23.39 14.89 -15.84
N ASP A 416 -24.25 15.58 -15.14
CA ASP A 416 -23.98 16.87 -14.52
C ASP A 416 -24.55 16.82 -13.10
N PHE A 417 -23.67 16.75 -12.10
CA PHE A 417 -24.03 16.47 -10.71
C PHE A 417 -23.04 17.08 -9.73
N ASP A 418 -23.46 17.22 -8.48
CA ASP A 418 -22.60 17.65 -7.38
C ASP A 418 -22.09 16.45 -6.60
N LEU A 419 -20.81 16.52 -6.19
CA LEU A 419 -20.17 15.59 -5.28
C LEU A 419 -19.77 16.34 -4.00
N ALA A 420 -20.34 15.92 -2.89
CA ALA A 420 -19.94 16.37 -1.57
C ALA A 420 -18.85 15.44 -1.01
N PHE A 421 -17.72 16.00 -0.68
CA PHE A 421 -16.58 15.31 -0.10
C PHE A 421 -16.35 15.75 1.34
N VAL A 422 -16.23 14.79 2.23
CA VAL A 422 -15.63 15.05 3.53
C VAL A 422 -14.12 15.27 3.38
N ARG A 423 -13.50 15.85 4.38
CA ARG A 423 -12.05 16.06 4.47
C ARG A 423 -11.27 14.79 4.21
N GLY A 424 -10.33 14.82 3.25
CA GLY A 424 -9.54 13.65 2.83
C GLY A 424 -10.33 12.53 2.15
N GLY A 425 -11.62 12.75 1.86
CA GLY A 425 -12.53 11.73 1.35
C GLY A 425 -12.41 11.45 -0.15
N GLY A 426 -12.71 10.23 -0.57
CA GLY A 426 -12.73 9.78 -1.96
C GLY A 426 -14.10 9.26 -2.37
N ILE A 427 -14.43 9.39 -3.65
CA ILE A 427 -15.65 8.90 -4.27
C ILE A 427 -15.28 8.15 -5.55
N LEU A 428 -15.79 6.94 -5.70
CA LEU A 428 -15.62 6.14 -6.92
C LEU A 428 -16.83 6.31 -7.83
N LEU A 429 -16.55 6.64 -9.09
CA LEU A 429 -17.54 6.80 -10.15
C LEU A 429 -17.36 5.72 -11.22
N ARG A 430 -18.47 5.24 -11.78
CA ARG A 430 -18.47 4.39 -12.98
C ARG A 430 -19.19 5.13 -14.12
N LEU A 431 -18.53 5.21 -15.28
CA LEU A 431 -19.10 5.82 -16.47
C LEU A 431 -19.95 4.78 -17.22
N ALA A 432 -21.16 5.17 -17.63
CA ALA A 432 -21.96 4.34 -18.50
C ALA A 432 -21.24 4.14 -19.84
N SER A 433 -21.19 2.89 -20.31
CA SER A 433 -20.71 2.61 -21.66
C SER A 433 -21.60 3.28 -22.69
N ALA A 434 -21.03 3.78 -23.79
CA ALA A 434 -21.79 4.41 -24.90
C ALA A 434 -22.73 3.42 -25.62
N SER A 435 -22.75 2.14 -25.26
CA SER A 435 -23.66 1.10 -25.75
C SER A 435 -24.66 0.76 -24.64
N GLY A 436 -25.88 1.25 -24.78
CA GLY A 436 -27.16 0.94 -24.18
C GLY A 436 -27.25 0.33 -22.76
N PRO A 437 -28.39 0.48 -22.09
CA PRO A 437 -28.60 -0.05 -20.76
C PRO A 437 -28.43 -1.58 -20.79
N CYS A 438 -27.57 -2.09 -19.94
CA CYS A 438 -27.52 -3.51 -19.64
C CYS A 438 -28.89 -3.90 -19.07
N ARG A 439 -29.70 -4.60 -19.87
CA ARG A 439 -30.96 -5.18 -19.39
C ARG A 439 -30.63 -6.02 -18.16
N ALA A 440 -31.22 -5.65 -17.03
CA ALA A 440 -31.26 -6.50 -15.86
C ALA A 440 -31.79 -7.86 -16.30
N ALA A 441 -30.98 -8.90 -16.16
CA ALA A 441 -31.46 -10.28 -16.28
C ALA A 441 -32.41 -10.52 -15.10
N GLN A 442 -33.70 -10.40 -15.35
CA GLN A 442 -34.73 -11.04 -14.56
C GLN A 442 -34.57 -12.55 -14.80
N LYS A 443 -34.11 -13.27 -13.80
CA LYS A 443 -34.65 -14.59 -13.41
C LYS A 443 -34.07 -14.99 -12.06
#